data_3db86ac57f2f2c12cdb032b57ab39699
#
_entry.id   3db86ac57f2f2c12cdb032b57ab39699
#
_cell.length_a   1.000
_cell.length_b   1.000
_cell.length_c   1.000
_cell.angle_alpha   90.00
_cell.angle_beta   90.00
_cell.angle_gamma   90.00
#
_symmetry.space_group_name_H-M   'P 1'
#
loop_
_entity.id
_entity.type
_entity.pdbx_description
1 polymer ?
#
loop_
_entity_poly.entity_id
_entity_poly.type
_entity_poly.pdbx_seq_one_letter_code
_entity_poly.pdbx_strand_id
1 'polypeptide(L)'
;MKQSATEQIVEPAAIKVQDVNFGWSTGEPILQSCSLSVPKGEFWMLLGTNGSGKSTLLRLLAGLLIPDSGKIEILSPVGFVFQNPDHQLVMPTVAADVAFGLVAERLSTVEVRERVREALAAVNLLELERRPIYALSGGQKQRIAIAGALARHCEVLLFDEPTALLDPDTQLELVGQVQRLVKSQGLTALWVTHRLDELNYCDGAFLLEGGKVVERGEPQRLRDRLLRVENQ
;
A
#
# COMPACT_ATOMS: atom_id res chain seq x y z
N MET A 1 26.00 -26.06 -32.12
CA MET A 1 25.09 -26.03 -30.97
C MET A 1 24.91 -24.57 -30.60
N LYS A 2 23.75 -23.99 -30.95
CA LYS A 2 23.40 -22.61 -30.58
C LYS A 2 22.63 -22.70 -29.25
N GLN A 3 23.22 -22.18 -28.15
CA GLN A 3 22.52 -21.98 -26.90
C GLN A 3 21.49 -20.86 -27.13
N SER A 4 20.23 -21.24 -27.04
CA SER A 4 19.10 -20.33 -26.99
C SER A 4 19.15 -19.60 -25.63
N ALA A 5 19.56 -18.35 -25.64
CA ALA A 5 19.33 -17.44 -24.52
C ALA A 5 17.84 -17.19 -24.45
N THR A 6 17.19 -17.78 -23.45
CA THR A 6 15.83 -17.43 -23.08
C THR A 6 15.88 -16.00 -22.53
N GLU A 7 15.47 -15.02 -23.31
CA GLU A 7 15.19 -13.67 -22.81
C GLU A 7 14.12 -13.81 -21.72
N GLN A 8 14.54 -13.66 -20.47
CA GLN A 8 13.60 -13.46 -19.37
C GLN A 8 12.88 -12.14 -19.65
N ILE A 9 11.61 -12.22 -19.98
CA ILE A 9 10.72 -11.07 -20.02
C ILE A 9 10.69 -10.51 -18.59
N VAL A 10 11.47 -9.45 -18.35
CA VAL A 10 11.46 -8.73 -17.08
C VAL A 10 10.14 -7.96 -17.07
N GLU A 11 9.16 -8.46 -16.32
CA GLU A 11 7.90 -7.73 -16.13
C GLU A 11 8.19 -6.34 -15.55
N PRO A 12 7.54 -5.30 -16.10
CA PRO A 12 7.80 -3.93 -15.66
C PRO A 12 7.44 -3.77 -14.18
N ALA A 13 8.42 -3.41 -13.36
CA ALA A 13 8.22 -3.17 -11.95
C ALA A 13 7.52 -1.81 -11.73
N ALA A 14 6.48 -1.79 -10.89
CA ALA A 14 5.87 -0.55 -10.43
C ALA A 14 6.61 0.07 -9.25
N ILE A 15 7.26 -0.77 -8.42
CA ILE A 15 8.12 -0.34 -7.32
C ILE A 15 9.45 -1.06 -7.46
N LYS A 16 10.56 -0.32 -7.40
CA LYS A 16 11.91 -0.88 -7.39
C LYS A 16 12.78 -0.15 -6.37
N VAL A 17 13.28 -0.90 -5.41
CA VAL A 17 14.18 -0.46 -4.35
C VAL A 17 15.51 -1.17 -4.54
N GLN A 18 16.62 -0.44 -4.58
CA GLN A 18 17.96 -0.98 -4.84
C GLN A 18 18.92 -0.45 -3.77
N ASP A 19 19.42 -1.36 -2.94
CA ASP A 19 20.45 -1.14 -1.92
C ASP A 19 20.20 0.10 -1.04
N VAL A 20 18.94 0.32 -0.67
CA VAL A 20 18.53 1.49 0.12
C VAL A 20 18.99 1.34 1.55
N ASN A 21 19.68 2.39 2.03
CA ASN A 21 20.07 2.57 3.41
C ASN A 21 19.37 3.80 3.98
N PHE A 22 18.94 3.71 5.23
CA PHE A 22 18.32 4.81 5.96
C PHE A 22 18.48 4.62 7.47
N GLY A 23 18.84 5.71 8.16
CA GLY A 23 18.86 5.81 9.61
C GLY A 23 18.49 7.21 10.08
N TRP A 24 18.01 7.34 11.32
CA TRP A 24 17.86 8.66 11.91
C TRP A 24 19.24 9.18 12.35
N SER A 25 19.46 10.48 12.26
CA SER A 25 20.75 11.17 12.48
C SER A 25 21.47 10.85 13.81
N THR A 26 20.82 10.20 14.75
CA THR A 26 21.35 9.89 16.10
C THR A 26 21.23 8.41 16.47
N GLY A 27 20.89 7.50 15.54
CA GLY A 27 20.51 6.13 15.86
C GLY A 27 21.14 5.07 14.98
N GLU A 28 20.83 3.82 15.32
CA GLU A 28 21.17 2.66 14.50
C GLU A 28 20.47 2.71 13.13
N PRO A 29 21.11 2.12 12.08
CA PRO A 29 20.52 2.06 10.76
C PRO A 29 19.21 1.25 10.80
N ILE A 30 18.12 1.82 10.23
CA ILE A 30 16.80 1.19 10.17
C ILE A 30 16.66 0.30 8.94
N LEU A 31 17.17 0.77 7.79
CA LEU A 31 17.28 -0.02 6.57
C LEU A 31 18.74 -0.16 6.18
N GLN A 32 19.12 -1.37 5.76
CA GLN A 32 20.50 -1.74 5.45
C GLN A 32 20.54 -2.53 4.14
N SER A 33 20.97 -1.88 3.05
CA SER A 33 20.99 -2.47 1.71
C SER A 33 19.67 -3.13 1.34
N CYS A 34 18.57 -2.46 1.71
CA CYS A 34 17.22 -2.97 1.45
C CYS A 34 16.93 -2.94 -0.04
N SER A 35 16.55 -4.09 -0.60
CA SER A 35 16.23 -4.23 -2.03
C SER A 35 14.96 -5.05 -2.20
N LEU A 36 14.03 -4.55 -3.02
CA LEU A 36 12.81 -5.27 -3.42
C LEU A 36 12.28 -4.76 -4.77
N SER A 37 11.43 -5.56 -5.39
CA SER A 37 10.76 -5.18 -6.63
C SER A 37 9.35 -5.74 -6.65
N VAL A 38 8.35 -4.86 -6.85
CA VAL A 38 6.94 -5.22 -7.00
C VAL A 38 6.55 -5.05 -8.47
N PRO A 39 6.06 -6.12 -9.13
CA PRO A 39 5.59 -6.05 -10.50
C PRO A 39 4.37 -5.12 -10.63
N LYS A 40 4.20 -4.53 -11.83
CA LYS A 40 3.04 -3.69 -12.11
C LYS A 40 1.76 -4.53 -12.15
N GLY A 41 0.69 -4.01 -11.53
CA GLY A 41 -0.63 -4.65 -11.51
C GLY A 41 -0.76 -5.78 -10.49
N GLU A 42 0.19 -5.92 -9.57
CA GLU A 42 0.17 -6.94 -8.54
C GLU A 42 -0.05 -6.37 -7.15
N PHE A 43 -0.59 -7.20 -6.28
CA PHE A 43 -0.80 -6.94 -4.86
C PHE A 43 0.24 -7.70 -4.04
N TRP A 44 1.17 -6.99 -3.41
CA TRP A 44 2.24 -7.57 -2.60
C TRP A 44 2.13 -7.18 -1.14
N MET A 45 2.55 -8.08 -0.25
CA MET A 45 2.59 -7.83 1.18
C MET A 45 4.02 -7.73 1.71
N LEU A 46 4.23 -6.86 2.70
CA LEU A 46 5.48 -6.68 3.42
C LEU A 46 5.28 -7.07 4.87
N LEU A 47 5.84 -8.21 5.24
CA LEU A 47 5.82 -8.77 6.59
C LEU A 47 7.10 -8.44 7.35
N GLY A 48 7.08 -8.60 8.66
CA GLY A 48 8.23 -8.44 9.54
C GLY A 48 7.82 -8.03 10.95
N THR A 49 8.69 -8.22 11.91
CA THR A 49 8.46 -7.84 13.30
C THR A 49 8.32 -6.32 13.48
N ASN A 50 7.79 -5.90 14.61
CA ASN A 50 7.76 -4.47 14.96
C ASN A 50 9.19 -3.92 15.04
N GLY A 51 9.42 -2.73 14.49
CA GLY A 51 10.75 -2.12 14.42
C GLY A 51 11.64 -2.61 13.27
N SER A 52 11.20 -3.56 12.42
CA SER A 52 12.02 -4.05 11.29
C SER A 52 12.24 -3.03 10.16
N GLY A 53 11.54 -1.88 10.17
CA GLY A 53 11.69 -0.82 9.18
C GLY A 53 10.55 -0.71 8.14
N LYS A 54 9.46 -1.49 8.26
CA LYS A 54 8.34 -1.52 7.29
C LYS A 54 7.73 -0.14 7.01
N SER A 55 7.27 0.56 8.06
CA SER A 55 6.67 1.89 7.91
C SER A 55 7.68 2.94 7.44
N THR A 56 8.96 2.77 7.77
CA THR A 56 10.05 3.63 7.27
C THR A 56 10.23 3.43 5.76
N LEU A 57 10.25 2.17 5.30
CA LEU A 57 10.33 1.87 3.88
C LEU A 57 9.12 2.44 3.11
N LEU A 58 7.89 2.29 3.63
CA LEU A 58 6.72 2.89 3.00
C LEU A 58 6.82 4.43 2.89
N ARG A 59 7.33 5.10 3.93
CA ARG A 59 7.51 6.56 3.90
C ARG A 59 8.57 7.01 2.90
N LEU A 60 9.63 6.21 2.71
CA LEU A 60 10.63 6.44 1.67
C LEU A 60 10.01 6.27 0.27
N LEU A 61 9.21 5.21 0.06
CA LEU A 61 8.47 4.98 -1.18
C LEU A 61 7.47 6.09 -1.50
N ALA A 62 6.83 6.65 -0.48
CA ALA A 62 5.91 7.78 -0.61
C ALA A 62 6.62 9.13 -0.82
N GLY A 63 7.95 9.18 -0.79
CA GLY A 63 8.73 10.41 -0.88
C GLY A 63 8.64 11.31 0.36
N LEU A 64 8.14 10.79 1.48
CA LEU A 64 8.05 11.51 2.76
C LEU A 64 9.39 11.53 3.51
N LEU A 65 10.30 10.64 3.14
CA LEU A 65 11.68 10.57 3.63
C LEU A 65 12.62 10.44 2.44
N ILE A 66 13.88 10.82 2.63
CA ILE A 66 14.95 10.71 1.63
C ILE A 66 15.91 9.63 2.12
N PRO A 67 16.27 8.62 1.31
CA PRO A 67 17.24 7.60 1.71
C PRO A 67 18.64 8.19 1.82
N ASP A 68 19.47 7.66 2.74
CA ASP A 68 20.87 8.05 2.88
C ASP A 68 21.70 7.59 1.67
N SER A 69 21.35 6.44 1.10
CA SER A 69 21.95 5.91 -0.13
C SER A 69 21.04 4.87 -0.78
N GLY A 70 21.41 4.43 -1.99
CA GLY A 70 20.60 3.52 -2.81
C GLY A 70 19.67 4.26 -3.75
N LYS A 71 18.76 3.52 -4.39
CA LYS A 71 17.85 4.08 -5.40
C LYS A 71 16.43 3.55 -5.20
N ILE A 72 15.44 4.45 -5.33
CA ILE A 72 14.02 4.13 -5.37
C ILE A 72 13.44 4.60 -6.70
N GLU A 73 12.78 3.70 -7.41
CA GLU A 73 11.99 3.98 -8.58
C GLU A 73 10.56 3.51 -8.30
N ILE A 74 9.58 4.37 -8.48
CA ILE A 74 8.16 4.05 -8.24
C ILE A 74 7.29 4.78 -9.26
N LEU A 75 6.27 4.08 -9.78
CA LEU A 75 5.27 4.69 -10.64
C LEU A 75 4.45 5.69 -9.85
N SER A 76 4.10 6.79 -10.48
CA SER A 76 3.34 7.87 -9.84
C SER A 76 2.11 8.24 -10.67
N PRO A 77 1.06 8.76 -10.03
CA PRO A 77 0.99 9.18 -8.63
C PRO A 77 0.91 8.02 -7.63
N VAL A 78 1.42 8.25 -6.41
CA VAL A 78 1.40 7.29 -5.30
C VAL A 78 0.32 7.69 -4.30
N GLY A 79 -0.53 6.74 -3.90
CA GLY A 79 -1.46 6.87 -2.79
C GLY A 79 -0.89 6.23 -1.54
N PHE A 80 -1.04 6.90 -0.38
CA PHE A 80 -0.65 6.37 0.92
C PHE A 80 -1.88 6.24 1.81
N VAL A 81 -2.06 5.08 2.44
CA VAL A 81 -3.16 4.81 3.38
C VAL A 81 -2.56 4.50 4.75
N PHE A 82 -2.86 5.34 5.73
CA PHE A 82 -2.34 5.22 7.09
C PHE A 82 -3.06 4.14 7.90
N GLN A 83 -2.40 3.63 8.92
CA GLN A 83 -2.96 2.71 9.91
C GLN A 83 -4.22 3.30 10.58
N ASN A 84 -4.14 4.56 11.01
CA ASN A 84 -5.28 5.27 11.57
C ASN A 84 -5.84 6.28 10.55
N PRO A 85 -7.04 6.05 9.99
CA PRO A 85 -7.63 6.95 9.01
C PRO A 85 -7.96 8.35 9.56
N ASP A 86 -8.13 8.50 10.88
CA ASP A 86 -8.37 9.81 11.50
C ASP A 86 -7.17 10.75 11.39
N HIS A 87 -5.97 10.23 11.10
CA HIS A 87 -4.79 11.05 10.81
C HIS A 87 -4.72 11.49 9.34
N GLN A 88 -5.59 10.95 8.48
CA GLN A 88 -5.59 11.21 7.03
C GLN A 88 -6.79 12.04 6.59
N LEU A 89 -7.97 11.76 7.16
CA LEU A 89 -9.22 12.42 6.79
C LEU A 89 -9.34 13.75 7.53
N VAL A 90 -9.28 14.87 6.79
CA VAL A 90 -9.15 16.22 7.35
C VAL A 90 -10.36 17.12 7.05
N MET A 91 -11.23 16.70 6.12
CA MET A 91 -12.38 17.49 5.72
C MET A 91 -13.67 17.06 6.45
N PRO A 92 -14.68 17.92 6.57
CA PRO A 92 -15.86 17.62 7.36
C PRO A 92 -16.79 16.56 6.75
N THR A 93 -16.77 16.37 5.42
CA THR A 93 -17.66 15.42 4.72
C THR A 93 -16.89 14.54 3.77
N VAL A 94 -17.45 13.36 3.45
CA VAL A 94 -16.86 12.36 2.57
C VAL A 94 -16.45 12.94 1.22
N ALA A 95 -17.38 13.59 0.50
CA ALA A 95 -17.06 14.16 -0.81
C ALA A 95 -15.99 15.26 -0.74
N ALA A 96 -16.01 16.08 0.31
CA ALA A 96 -15.01 17.13 0.49
C ALA A 96 -13.61 16.54 0.74
N ASP A 97 -13.52 15.43 1.50
CA ASP A 97 -12.26 14.79 1.80
C ASP A 97 -11.65 14.12 0.56
N VAL A 98 -12.44 13.36 -0.19
CA VAL A 98 -12.00 12.75 -1.45
C VAL A 98 -11.59 13.83 -2.47
N ALA A 99 -12.34 14.95 -2.56
CA ALA A 99 -12.03 16.08 -3.44
C ALA A 99 -10.78 16.83 -3.00
N PHE A 100 -10.43 16.81 -1.71
CA PHE A 100 -9.26 17.54 -1.19
C PHE A 100 -7.96 17.14 -1.87
N GLY A 101 -7.80 15.85 -2.19
CA GLY A 101 -6.64 15.34 -2.94
C GLY A 101 -6.51 15.89 -4.37
N LEU A 102 -7.59 16.45 -4.93
CA LEU A 102 -7.64 16.98 -6.30
C LEU A 102 -7.37 18.49 -6.38
N VAL A 103 -7.19 19.18 -5.24
CA VAL A 103 -7.03 20.66 -5.21
C VAL A 103 -5.84 21.13 -6.02
N ALA A 104 -4.77 20.33 -6.08
CA ALA A 104 -3.56 20.66 -6.86
C ALA A 104 -3.72 20.42 -8.37
N GLU A 105 -4.77 19.71 -8.78
CA GLU A 105 -5.06 19.42 -10.17
C GLU A 105 -5.94 20.55 -10.75
N ARG A 106 -5.65 20.98 -11.97
CA ARG A 106 -6.41 22.06 -12.63
C ARG A 106 -7.70 21.52 -13.26
N LEU A 107 -8.60 20.96 -12.42
CA LEU A 107 -9.86 20.38 -12.85
C LEU A 107 -11.01 21.36 -12.69
N SER A 108 -12.01 21.25 -13.57
CA SER A 108 -13.29 21.92 -13.40
C SER A 108 -14.10 21.28 -12.26
N THR A 109 -15.07 22.02 -11.73
CA THR A 109 -15.97 21.49 -10.67
C THR A 109 -16.72 20.23 -11.12
N VAL A 110 -17.04 20.10 -12.41
CA VAL A 110 -17.71 18.92 -12.96
C VAL A 110 -16.78 17.72 -12.92
N GLU A 111 -15.54 17.86 -13.42
CA GLU A 111 -14.52 16.78 -13.39
C GLU A 111 -14.19 16.33 -11.97
N VAL A 112 -14.04 17.27 -11.02
CA VAL A 112 -13.83 16.93 -9.61
C VAL A 112 -14.98 16.08 -9.08
N ARG A 113 -16.21 16.48 -9.35
CA ARG A 113 -17.40 15.76 -8.90
C ARG A 113 -17.51 14.36 -9.51
N GLU A 114 -17.20 14.21 -10.77
CA GLU A 114 -17.21 12.92 -11.48
C GLU A 114 -16.15 11.99 -10.87
N ARG A 115 -14.91 12.43 -10.72
CA ARG A 115 -13.82 11.63 -10.09
C ARG A 115 -14.14 11.21 -8.65
N VAL A 116 -14.71 12.14 -7.86
CA VAL A 116 -15.14 11.81 -6.48
C VAL A 116 -16.16 10.70 -6.49
N ARG A 117 -17.18 10.78 -7.35
CA ARG A 117 -18.26 9.79 -7.43
C ARG A 117 -17.76 8.43 -7.94
N GLU A 118 -16.90 8.43 -8.95
CA GLU A 118 -16.26 7.21 -9.46
C GLU A 118 -15.41 6.53 -8.37
N ALA A 119 -14.58 7.29 -7.64
CA ALA A 119 -13.77 6.79 -6.56
C ALA A 119 -14.62 6.22 -5.41
N LEU A 120 -15.68 6.91 -5.02
CA LEU A 120 -16.60 6.43 -3.99
C LEU A 120 -17.37 5.17 -4.43
N ALA A 121 -17.77 5.09 -5.71
CA ALA A 121 -18.40 3.90 -6.26
C ALA A 121 -17.44 2.68 -6.24
N ALA A 122 -16.15 2.89 -6.57
CA ALA A 122 -15.12 1.85 -6.56
C ALA A 122 -14.91 1.23 -5.17
N VAL A 123 -15.17 1.98 -4.11
CA VAL A 123 -15.09 1.50 -2.72
C VAL A 123 -16.46 1.17 -2.11
N ASN A 124 -17.54 1.14 -2.91
CA ASN A 124 -18.92 0.87 -2.49
C ASN A 124 -19.43 1.83 -1.39
N LEU A 125 -19.15 3.13 -1.50
CA LEU A 125 -19.57 4.15 -0.53
C LEU A 125 -20.17 5.39 -1.20
N LEU A 126 -20.68 5.27 -2.42
CA LEU A 126 -21.27 6.40 -3.15
C LEU A 126 -22.47 7.03 -2.42
N GLU A 127 -23.25 6.22 -1.72
CA GLU A 127 -24.40 6.67 -0.94
C GLU A 127 -24.03 7.52 0.27
N LEU A 128 -22.73 7.47 0.69
CA LEU A 128 -22.21 8.26 1.81
C LEU A 128 -21.59 9.60 1.38
N GLU A 129 -21.67 9.97 0.11
CA GLU A 129 -21.05 11.18 -0.48
C GLU A 129 -21.19 12.43 0.40
N ARG A 130 -22.39 12.63 0.99
CA ARG A 130 -22.70 13.83 1.82
C ARG A 130 -22.55 13.61 3.31
N ARG A 131 -22.16 12.39 3.74
CA ARG A 131 -22.09 12.04 5.16
C ARG A 131 -20.92 12.74 5.85
N PRO A 132 -21.09 13.22 7.09
CA PRO A 132 -19.97 13.73 7.90
C PRO A 132 -18.98 12.60 8.22
N ILE A 133 -17.66 12.90 8.18
CA ILE A 133 -16.58 11.93 8.45
C ILE A 133 -16.70 11.34 9.87
N TYR A 134 -17.06 12.15 10.87
CA TYR A 134 -17.21 11.67 12.25
C TYR A 134 -18.32 10.62 12.44
N ALA A 135 -19.27 10.53 11.51
CA ALA A 135 -20.39 9.58 11.55
C ALA A 135 -20.09 8.24 10.83
N LEU A 136 -18.84 8.01 10.42
CA LEU A 136 -18.40 6.80 9.73
C LEU A 136 -17.77 5.80 10.69
N SER A 137 -17.94 4.49 10.40
CA SER A 137 -17.16 3.42 11.04
C SER A 137 -15.68 3.47 10.63
N GLY A 138 -14.79 2.80 11.39
CA GLY A 138 -13.37 2.71 11.05
C GLY A 138 -13.12 2.14 9.65
N GLY A 139 -13.81 1.05 9.28
CA GLY A 139 -13.72 0.45 7.95
C GLY A 139 -14.22 1.37 6.83
N GLN A 140 -15.29 2.14 7.07
CA GLN A 140 -15.74 3.15 6.12
C GLN A 140 -14.70 4.26 5.94
N LYS A 141 -14.08 4.74 7.03
CA LYS A 141 -13.00 5.73 6.95
C LYS A 141 -11.79 5.22 6.17
N GLN A 142 -11.37 3.97 6.37
CA GLN A 142 -10.29 3.36 5.58
C GLN A 142 -10.64 3.32 4.08
N ARG A 143 -11.86 2.93 3.74
CA ARG A 143 -12.33 2.95 2.34
C ARG A 143 -12.36 4.35 1.74
N ILE A 144 -12.69 5.38 2.53
CA ILE A 144 -12.64 6.79 2.06
C ILE A 144 -11.19 7.22 1.80
N ALA A 145 -10.24 6.83 2.66
CA ALA A 145 -8.82 7.09 2.41
C ALA A 145 -8.34 6.46 1.08
N ILE A 146 -8.79 5.23 0.78
CA ILE A 146 -8.54 4.58 -0.52
C ILE A 146 -9.21 5.36 -1.66
N ALA A 147 -10.47 5.78 -1.50
CA ALA A 147 -11.17 6.57 -2.51
C ALA A 147 -10.44 7.87 -2.85
N GLY A 148 -9.85 8.55 -1.85
CA GLY A 148 -9.03 9.74 -2.05
C GLY A 148 -7.81 9.48 -2.95
N ALA A 149 -7.15 8.33 -2.80
CA ALA A 149 -6.05 7.92 -3.67
C ALA A 149 -6.53 7.56 -5.08
N LEU A 150 -7.68 6.85 -5.21
CA LEU A 150 -8.26 6.50 -6.50
C LEU A 150 -8.69 7.74 -7.30
N ALA A 151 -9.30 8.74 -6.65
CA ALA A 151 -9.69 10.00 -7.29
C ALA A 151 -8.50 10.72 -7.94
N ARG A 152 -7.30 10.60 -7.36
CA ARG A 152 -6.04 11.12 -7.90
C ARG A 152 -5.42 10.25 -9.00
N HIS A 153 -6.08 9.17 -9.41
CA HIS A 153 -5.57 8.20 -10.39
C HIS A 153 -4.18 7.64 -10.00
N CYS A 154 -3.99 7.33 -8.73
CA CYS A 154 -2.76 6.73 -8.25
C CYS A 154 -2.52 5.37 -8.93
N GLU A 155 -1.30 5.15 -9.45
CA GLU A 155 -0.91 3.87 -10.04
C GLU A 155 -0.41 2.88 -8.97
N VAL A 156 0.09 3.40 -7.85
CA VAL A 156 0.59 2.62 -6.72
C VAL A 156 -0.12 3.03 -5.44
N LEU A 157 -0.58 2.04 -4.67
CA LEU A 157 -1.16 2.22 -3.35
C LEU A 157 -0.24 1.60 -2.29
N LEU A 158 0.15 2.40 -1.31
CA LEU A 158 0.96 1.98 -0.17
C LEU A 158 0.09 1.97 1.09
N PHE A 159 0.08 0.84 1.81
CA PHE A 159 -0.76 0.63 2.98
C PHE A 159 0.09 0.33 4.22
N ASP A 160 0.01 1.17 5.25
CA ASP A 160 0.72 0.99 6.52
C ASP A 160 -0.24 0.39 7.57
N GLU A 161 -0.32 -0.95 7.66
CA GLU A 161 -1.19 -1.71 8.58
C GLU A 161 -2.65 -1.22 8.63
N PRO A 162 -3.35 -1.05 7.50
CA PRO A 162 -4.64 -0.35 7.45
C PRO A 162 -5.79 -1.11 8.14
N THR A 163 -5.59 -2.37 8.51
CA THR A 163 -6.57 -3.22 9.20
C THR A 163 -6.39 -3.28 10.71
N ALA A 164 -5.29 -2.74 11.26
CA ALA A 164 -4.91 -2.92 12.66
C ALA A 164 -5.98 -2.45 13.67
N LEU A 165 -6.82 -1.47 13.30
CA LEU A 165 -7.86 -0.89 14.16
C LEU A 165 -9.28 -1.37 13.82
N LEU A 166 -9.42 -2.39 12.96
CA LEU A 166 -10.71 -2.91 12.50
C LEU A 166 -11.03 -4.25 13.17
N ASP A 167 -12.31 -4.60 13.22
CA ASP A 167 -12.77 -5.93 13.61
C ASP A 167 -12.41 -6.97 12.54
N PRO A 168 -12.32 -8.28 12.89
CA PRO A 168 -11.83 -9.32 11.99
C PRO A 168 -12.59 -9.44 10.67
N ASP A 169 -13.91 -9.28 10.67
CA ASP A 169 -14.71 -9.38 9.44
C ASP A 169 -14.45 -8.21 8.51
N THR A 170 -14.43 -6.99 9.05
CA THR A 170 -14.11 -5.77 8.31
C THR A 170 -12.66 -5.79 7.76
N GLN A 171 -11.71 -6.41 8.49
CA GLN A 171 -10.32 -6.57 8.04
C GLN A 171 -10.25 -7.35 6.73
N LEU A 172 -10.80 -8.57 6.69
CA LEU A 172 -10.77 -9.43 5.51
C LEU A 172 -11.58 -8.84 4.34
N GLU A 173 -12.67 -8.14 4.64
CA GLU A 173 -13.44 -7.43 3.63
C GLU A 173 -12.61 -6.34 2.95
N LEU A 174 -11.86 -5.54 3.72
CA LEU A 174 -11.01 -4.48 3.20
C LEU A 174 -9.88 -5.02 2.33
N VAL A 175 -9.17 -6.06 2.79
CA VAL A 175 -8.09 -6.71 2.01
C VAL A 175 -8.64 -7.26 0.70
N GLY A 176 -9.77 -7.99 0.75
CA GLY A 176 -10.42 -8.52 -0.45
C GLY A 176 -10.91 -7.42 -1.40
N GLN A 177 -11.31 -6.26 -0.89
CA GLN A 177 -11.66 -5.11 -1.72
C GLN A 177 -10.42 -4.55 -2.45
N VAL A 178 -9.29 -4.39 -1.76
CA VAL A 178 -8.04 -3.93 -2.40
C VAL A 178 -7.57 -4.93 -3.45
N GLN A 179 -7.64 -6.23 -3.20
CA GLN A 179 -7.32 -7.25 -4.21
C GLN A 179 -8.18 -7.08 -5.48
N ARG A 180 -9.50 -6.86 -5.32
CA ARG A 180 -10.39 -6.62 -6.46
C ARG A 180 -10.04 -5.33 -7.21
N LEU A 181 -9.72 -4.25 -6.51
CA LEU A 181 -9.30 -2.98 -7.12
C LEU A 181 -8.01 -3.14 -7.94
N VAL A 182 -7.00 -3.83 -7.38
CA VAL A 182 -5.76 -4.13 -8.11
C VAL A 182 -6.07 -4.87 -9.41
N LYS A 183 -6.85 -5.95 -9.35
CA LYS A 183 -7.19 -6.78 -10.52
C LYS A 183 -8.06 -6.07 -11.55
N SER A 184 -9.02 -5.26 -11.12
CA SER A 184 -10.00 -4.63 -12.03
C SER A 184 -9.49 -3.33 -12.66
N GLN A 185 -8.60 -2.60 -11.97
CA GLN A 185 -8.11 -1.29 -12.41
C GLN A 185 -6.62 -1.30 -12.82
N GLY A 186 -5.93 -2.45 -12.69
CA GLY A 186 -4.51 -2.56 -13.01
C GLY A 186 -3.60 -1.78 -12.04
N LEU A 187 -4.07 -1.49 -10.84
CA LEU A 187 -3.30 -0.83 -9.78
C LEU A 187 -2.22 -1.75 -9.25
N THR A 188 -1.18 -1.17 -8.66
CA THR A 188 -0.21 -1.93 -7.86
C THR A 188 -0.39 -1.59 -6.40
N ALA A 189 -0.33 -2.58 -5.51
CA ALA A 189 -0.45 -2.37 -4.08
C ALA A 189 0.71 -3.00 -3.32
N LEU A 190 1.25 -2.26 -2.34
CA LEU A 190 2.16 -2.78 -1.33
C LEU A 190 1.54 -2.54 0.04
N TRP A 191 1.29 -3.64 0.76
CA TRP A 191 0.54 -3.68 2.00
C TRP A 191 1.41 -4.19 3.15
N VAL A 192 1.65 -3.35 4.13
CA VAL A 192 2.32 -3.76 5.37
C VAL A 192 1.31 -4.41 6.30
N THR A 193 1.65 -5.58 6.80
CA THR A 193 0.87 -6.30 7.80
C THR A 193 1.75 -7.21 8.66
N HIS A 194 1.24 -7.58 9.83
CA HIS A 194 1.74 -8.68 10.65
C HIS A 194 0.76 -9.86 10.71
N ARG A 195 -0.37 -9.78 9.98
CA ARG A 195 -1.45 -10.76 9.99
C ARG A 195 -1.26 -11.78 8.87
N LEU A 196 -1.12 -13.05 9.24
CA LEU A 196 -0.84 -14.13 8.31
C LEU A 196 -2.08 -14.57 7.49
N ASP A 197 -3.29 -14.29 7.96
CA ASP A 197 -4.55 -14.57 7.27
C ASP A 197 -4.77 -13.66 6.04
N GLU A 198 -4.22 -12.46 6.07
CA GLU A 198 -4.27 -11.53 4.94
C GLU A 198 -3.48 -12.01 3.72
N LEU A 199 -2.43 -12.82 3.93
CA LEU A 199 -1.60 -13.39 2.86
C LEU A 199 -2.37 -14.20 1.80
N ASN A 200 -3.58 -14.64 2.10
CA ASN A 200 -4.43 -15.35 1.14
C ASN A 200 -4.91 -14.46 -0.02
N TYR A 201 -4.72 -13.15 0.06
CA TYR A 201 -5.25 -12.17 -0.89
C TYR A 201 -4.19 -11.55 -1.82
N CYS A 202 -2.89 -11.79 -1.58
CA CYS A 202 -1.81 -11.18 -2.34
C CYS A 202 -1.19 -12.14 -3.39
N ASP A 203 -0.51 -11.55 -4.37
CA ASP A 203 0.19 -12.27 -5.44
C ASP A 203 1.61 -12.68 -5.00
N GLY A 204 2.20 -11.94 -4.05
CA GLY A 204 3.52 -12.24 -3.48
C GLY A 204 3.74 -11.52 -2.16
N ALA A 205 4.79 -11.92 -1.45
CA ALA A 205 5.14 -11.31 -0.18
C ALA A 205 6.65 -11.20 0.02
N PHE A 206 7.03 -10.24 0.87
CA PHE A 206 8.38 -10.01 1.36
C PHE A 206 8.42 -10.17 2.88
N LEU A 207 9.53 -10.69 3.40
CA LEU A 207 9.86 -10.68 4.82
C LEU A 207 11.00 -9.70 5.07
N LEU A 208 10.76 -8.67 5.88
CA LEU A 208 11.72 -7.66 6.29
C LEU A 208 12.20 -7.94 7.72
N GLU A 209 13.48 -8.20 7.90
CA GLU A 209 14.12 -8.42 9.19
C GLU A 209 15.42 -7.60 9.29
N GLY A 210 15.63 -6.89 10.42
CA GLY A 210 16.82 -6.08 10.65
C GLY A 210 17.10 -5.08 9.52
N GLY A 211 16.06 -4.49 8.94
CA GLY A 211 16.18 -3.52 7.85
C GLY A 211 16.50 -4.10 6.46
N LYS A 212 16.47 -5.43 6.30
CA LYS A 212 16.75 -6.13 5.02
C LYS A 212 15.58 -7.00 4.61
N VAL A 213 15.33 -7.09 3.31
CA VAL A 213 14.45 -8.12 2.77
C VAL A 213 15.20 -9.44 2.76
N VAL A 214 14.83 -10.34 3.69
CA VAL A 214 15.48 -11.65 3.87
C VAL A 214 14.83 -12.75 3.06
N GLU A 215 13.57 -12.57 2.68
CA GLU A 215 12.84 -13.52 1.84
C GLU A 215 11.85 -12.80 0.93
N ARG A 216 11.69 -13.35 -0.29
CA ARG A 216 10.67 -13.01 -1.27
C ARG A 216 10.07 -14.29 -1.79
N GLY A 217 8.76 -14.40 -1.89
CA GLY A 217 8.18 -15.61 -2.43
C GLY A 217 6.66 -15.67 -2.42
N GLU A 218 6.17 -16.87 -2.67
CA GLU A 218 4.74 -17.19 -2.60
C GLU A 218 4.21 -16.98 -1.18
N PRO A 219 3.03 -16.35 -1.03
CA PRO A 219 2.45 -16.03 0.26
C PRO A 219 2.30 -17.23 1.19
N GLN A 220 1.86 -18.38 0.67
CA GLN A 220 1.66 -19.60 1.46
C GLN A 220 2.97 -20.14 2.04
N ARG A 221 4.06 -20.09 1.28
CA ARG A 221 5.38 -20.55 1.76
C ARG A 221 5.89 -19.69 2.91
N LEU A 222 5.75 -18.36 2.79
CA LEU A 222 6.12 -17.43 3.87
C LEU A 222 5.24 -17.65 5.11
N ARG A 223 3.94 -17.84 4.93
CA ARG A 223 3.00 -18.15 6.01
C ARG A 223 3.42 -19.39 6.79
N ASP A 224 3.67 -20.51 6.08
CA ASP A 224 4.05 -21.78 6.71
C ASP A 224 5.37 -21.66 7.51
N ARG A 225 6.31 -20.87 6.99
CA ARG A 225 7.57 -20.59 7.70
C ARG A 225 7.33 -19.82 8.99
N LEU A 226 6.55 -18.73 8.93
CA LEU A 226 6.31 -17.85 10.07
C LEU A 226 5.53 -18.58 11.17
N LEU A 227 4.52 -19.40 10.81
CA LEU A 227 3.78 -20.23 11.77
C LEU A 227 4.66 -21.27 12.48
N ARG A 228 5.72 -21.78 11.85
CA ARG A 228 6.67 -22.68 12.49
C ARG A 228 7.57 -21.98 13.51
N VAL A 229 7.91 -20.73 13.28
CA VAL A 229 8.74 -19.91 14.18
C VAL A 229 7.96 -19.49 15.42
N GLU A 230 6.66 -19.17 15.29
CA GLU A 230 5.79 -18.80 16.42
C GLU A 230 5.49 -19.98 17.38
N ASN A 231 5.65 -21.23 16.91
CA ASN A 231 5.36 -22.44 17.70
C ASN A 231 6.62 -23.05 18.35
N GLN A 232 7.77 -22.38 18.32
CA GLN A 232 9.02 -22.77 18.98
C GLN A 232 9.36 -21.83 20.14
#